data_54fd024dc50f34d0eaa9384e7b5753e3
#
_entry.id   54fd024dc50f34d0eaa9384e7b5753e3
#
_cell.length_a   1.000
_cell.length_b   1.000
_cell.length_c   1.000
_cell.angle_alpha   90.00
_cell.angle_beta   90.00
_cell.angle_gamma   90.00
#
_symmetry.space_group_name_H-M   'P 1'
#
loop_
_entity.id
_entity.type
_entity.pdbx_description
1 polymer ?
#
loop_
_entity_poly.entity_id
_entity_poly.type
_entity_poly.pdbx_seq_one_letter_code
_entity_poly.pdbx_strand_id
1 'polypeptide(L)'
;MKTQNVFVVALIIALGGFLFGYDIAMMSGTTSQLETLYHLNSFWLGFTVAVAIIGTIVGTIIIGKPAEKFGRRKSLIVLSGLFALSTIGSTFSINWEMLLICRFITGVLLGCISVVTPMFIAEISPAQKRGRLVLLNQFFVVTAIFLAFAINYLLANVIASNSWRWMIGVEAIPATLFFFLLNLVPESPRWLINHGRNNDALAVFQRIKAENPEEEVRIVKASVEQEEALGHGKLFVKENRFPVFIAIAIAAFNQLAGINAIMIYAPRVFEMAGFGTNASLLQSISVGATNLIFTFVALFLIDKYGRRTLLMAGSVGMVFFLGMLSKAFFIEDYSDLGGYGVMIYLMGFIAFFAFSQGAVLWVVISEIFPNKV
;
A
#
# COMPACT_ATOMS: atom_id res chain seq x y z
N MET A 1 18.27 6.14 27.90
CA MET A 1 17.45 6.21 26.66
C MET A 1 15.98 6.17 27.06
N LYS A 2 15.11 7.01 26.46
CA LYS A 2 13.66 6.95 26.76
C LYS A 2 13.10 5.62 26.26
N THR A 3 12.42 4.88 27.13
CA THR A 3 11.70 3.65 26.77
C THR A 3 10.55 3.97 25.85
N GLN A 4 10.30 3.13 24.83
CA GLN A 4 9.22 3.28 23.86
C GLN A 4 8.36 2.03 23.84
N ASN A 5 7.08 2.19 23.59
CA ASN A 5 6.21 1.03 23.35
C ASN A 5 6.42 0.56 21.90
N VAL A 6 6.62 -0.74 21.68
CA VAL A 6 6.75 -1.33 20.35
C VAL A 6 5.60 -0.97 19.44
N PHE A 7 4.40 -0.81 19.96
CA PHE A 7 3.22 -0.39 19.22
C PHE A 7 3.38 1.02 18.62
N VAL A 8 3.93 1.97 19.41
CA VAL A 8 4.20 3.34 18.91
C VAL A 8 5.26 3.34 17.82
N VAL A 9 6.30 2.51 17.99
CA VAL A 9 7.35 2.35 16.97
C VAL A 9 6.76 1.78 15.67
N ALA A 10 5.93 0.75 15.77
CA ALA A 10 5.25 0.15 14.63
C ALA A 10 4.27 1.13 13.94
N LEU A 11 3.55 1.96 14.71
CA LEU A 11 2.69 3.02 14.17
C LEU A 11 3.48 4.05 13.34
N ILE A 12 4.63 4.47 13.85
CA ILE A 12 5.49 5.40 13.09
C ILE A 12 5.95 4.76 11.79
N ILE A 13 6.41 3.51 11.84
CA ILE A 13 6.89 2.81 10.63
C ILE A 13 5.72 2.60 9.65
N ALA A 14 4.51 2.29 10.13
CA ALA A 14 3.32 2.07 9.30
C ALA A 14 2.86 3.30 8.51
N LEU A 15 3.35 4.51 8.83
CA LEU A 15 3.15 5.71 7.99
C LEU A 15 3.67 5.51 6.56
N GLY A 16 4.67 4.63 6.34
CA GLY A 16 5.06 4.25 4.98
C GLY A 16 3.93 3.60 4.19
N GLY A 17 3.09 2.78 4.83
CA GLY A 17 1.87 2.26 4.23
C GLY A 17 0.82 3.35 3.95
N PHE A 18 0.73 4.36 4.82
CA PHE A 18 -0.14 5.52 4.59
C PHE A 18 0.22 6.25 3.29
N LEU A 19 1.51 6.51 3.04
CA LEU A 19 1.95 7.13 1.79
C LEU A 19 1.53 6.32 0.58
N PHE A 20 1.69 4.99 0.64
CA PHE A 20 1.29 4.10 -0.45
C PHE A 20 -0.21 4.16 -0.75
N GLY A 21 -1.06 4.12 0.28
CA GLY A 21 -2.50 4.19 0.12
C GLY A 21 -2.98 5.55 -0.38
N TYR A 22 -2.36 6.63 0.12
CA TYR A 22 -2.71 7.99 -0.29
C TYR A 22 -2.41 8.23 -1.78
N ASP A 23 -1.22 7.84 -2.25
CA ASP A 23 -0.80 8.02 -3.65
C ASP A 23 -1.75 7.35 -4.65
N ILE A 24 -2.22 6.14 -4.33
CA ILE A 24 -3.17 5.41 -5.20
C ILE A 24 -4.47 6.21 -5.38
N ALA A 25 -5.07 6.65 -4.30
CA ALA A 25 -6.39 7.25 -4.35
C ALA A 25 -6.38 8.75 -4.67
N MET A 26 -5.30 9.48 -4.37
CA MET A 26 -5.24 10.91 -4.68
C MET A 26 -5.27 11.20 -6.17
N MET A 27 -4.69 10.31 -7.00
CA MET A 27 -4.75 10.46 -8.46
C MET A 27 -6.17 10.49 -9.01
N SER A 28 -7.12 9.87 -8.33
CA SER A 28 -8.51 9.83 -8.77
C SER A 28 -9.15 11.22 -8.90
N GLY A 29 -8.81 12.13 -8.00
CA GLY A 29 -9.33 13.51 -8.03
C GLY A 29 -8.64 14.41 -9.06
N THR A 30 -7.50 13.98 -9.61
CA THR A 30 -6.68 14.82 -10.51
C THR A 30 -6.91 14.53 -11.98
N THR A 31 -7.37 13.33 -12.34
CA THR A 31 -7.44 12.84 -13.74
C THR A 31 -8.21 13.75 -14.68
N SER A 32 -9.40 14.20 -14.31
CA SER A 32 -10.25 15.06 -15.14
C SER A 32 -9.60 16.44 -15.39
N GLN A 33 -8.99 17.03 -14.36
CA GLN A 33 -8.31 18.32 -14.50
C GLN A 33 -7.04 18.22 -15.33
N LEU A 34 -6.24 17.14 -15.17
CA LEU A 34 -5.03 16.92 -15.97
C LEU A 34 -5.36 16.66 -17.45
N GLU A 35 -6.43 15.89 -17.72
CA GLU A 35 -6.92 15.65 -19.09
C GLU A 35 -7.25 16.97 -19.80
N THR A 36 -7.99 17.85 -19.12
CA THR A 36 -8.39 19.15 -19.67
C THR A 36 -7.21 20.11 -19.80
N LEU A 37 -6.35 20.20 -18.77
CA LEU A 37 -5.26 21.17 -18.71
C LEU A 37 -4.18 20.91 -19.77
N TYR A 38 -3.82 19.63 -19.95
CA TYR A 38 -2.75 19.22 -20.86
C TYR A 38 -3.27 18.64 -22.19
N HIS A 39 -4.59 18.72 -22.43
CA HIS A 39 -5.26 18.18 -23.63
C HIS A 39 -4.87 16.72 -23.92
N LEU A 40 -4.85 15.89 -22.86
CA LEU A 40 -4.42 14.50 -22.95
C LEU A 40 -5.51 13.64 -23.60
N ASN A 41 -5.12 12.81 -24.54
CA ASN A 41 -5.98 11.73 -24.99
C ASN A 41 -5.99 10.57 -23.96
N SER A 42 -6.86 9.60 -24.14
CA SER A 42 -7.03 8.48 -23.20
C SER A 42 -5.73 7.68 -22.96
N PHE A 43 -4.87 7.56 -23.99
CA PHE A 43 -3.58 6.89 -23.85
C PHE A 43 -2.62 7.67 -22.94
N TRP A 44 -2.44 8.97 -23.20
CA TRP A 44 -1.52 9.79 -22.41
C TRP A 44 -2.02 10.04 -20.98
N LEU A 45 -3.34 10.10 -20.79
CA LEU A 45 -3.93 10.14 -19.46
C LEU A 45 -3.63 8.84 -18.70
N GLY A 46 -3.87 7.69 -19.33
CA GLY A 46 -3.53 6.38 -18.77
C GLY A 46 -2.04 6.24 -18.44
N PHE A 47 -1.17 6.74 -19.32
CA PHE A 47 0.27 6.75 -19.09
C PHE A 47 0.65 7.66 -17.91
N THR A 48 0.02 8.83 -17.78
CA THR A 48 0.25 9.74 -16.64
C THR A 48 -0.06 9.07 -15.29
N VAL A 49 -1.10 8.27 -15.25
CA VAL A 49 -1.44 7.46 -14.07
C VAL A 49 -0.46 6.31 -13.89
N ALA A 50 -0.14 5.59 -14.96
CA ALA A 50 0.69 4.38 -14.91
C ALA A 50 2.16 4.66 -14.59
N VAL A 51 2.68 5.86 -14.90
CA VAL A 51 4.11 6.17 -14.75
C VAL A 51 4.61 5.98 -13.31
N ALA A 52 3.80 6.32 -12.30
CA ALA A 52 4.14 6.08 -10.90
C ALA A 52 4.13 4.59 -10.57
N ILE A 53 3.19 3.82 -11.12
CA ILE A 53 3.14 2.35 -10.92
C ILE A 53 4.37 1.69 -11.54
N ILE A 54 4.79 2.14 -12.73
CA ILE A 54 6.03 1.67 -13.37
C ILE A 54 7.24 1.99 -12.47
N GLY A 55 7.31 3.21 -11.93
CA GLY A 55 8.31 3.59 -10.94
C GLY A 55 8.30 2.67 -9.71
N THR A 56 7.12 2.35 -9.19
CA THR A 56 6.96 1.46 -8.03
C THR A 56 7.55 0.08 -8.28
N ILE A 57 7.35 -0.50 -9.47
CA ILE A 57 7.98 -1.78 -9.86
C ILE A 57 9.50 -1.66 -9.81
N VAL A 58 10.07 -0.61 -10.38
CA VAL A 58 11.52 -0.37 -10.34
C VAL A 58 12.02 -0.26 -8.90
N GLY A 59 11.32 0.53 -8.07
CA GLY A 59 11.67 0.74 -6.66
C GLY A 59 11.68 -0.55 -5.84
N THR A 60 10.69 -1.41 -6.02
CA THR A 60 10.62 -2.70 -5.31
C THR A 60 11.80 -3.62 -5.63
N ILE A 61 12.29 -3.58 -6.87
CA ILE A 61 13.41 -4.42 -7.31
C ILE A 61 14.74 -3.91 -6.74
N ILE A 62 14.97 -2.61 -6.72
CA ILE A 62 16.29 -2.05 -6.39
C ILE A 62 16.55 -1.92 -4.89
N ILE A 63 15.51 -1.85 -4.04
CA ILE A 63 15.67 -1.47 -2.63
C ILE A 63 16.35 -2.53 -1.77
N GLY A 64 16.30 -3.81 -2.13
CA GLY A 64 16.81 -4.89 -1.30
C GLY A 64 18.24 -4.66 -0.81
N LYS A 65 19.17 -4.49 -1.74
CA LYS A 65 20.60 -4.25 -1.42
C LYS A 65 20.86 -2.96 -0.60
N PRO A 66 20.30 -1.78 -0.95
CA PRO A 66 20.42 -0.58 -0.13
C PRO A 66 19.89 -0.75 1.29
N ALA A 67 18.72 -1.35 1.47
CA ALA A 67 18.13 -1.55 2.78
C ALA A 67 18.95 -2.53 3.65
N GLU A 68 19.62 -3.51 3.03
CA GLU A 68 20.54 -4.39 3.73
C GLU A 68 21.83 -3.67 4.11
N LYS A 69 22.42 -2.90 3.21
CA LYS A 69 23.70 -2.21 3.44
C LYS A 69 23.60 -1.07 4.45
N PHE A 70 22.56 -0.23 4.35
CA PHE A 70 22.45 1.00 5.14
C PHE A 70 21.55 0.88 6.37
N GLY A 71 20.78 -0.19 6.47
CA GLY A 71 19.77 -0.40 7.51
C GLY A 71 18.38 0.09 7.10
N ARG A 72 17.36 -0.41 7.80
CA ARG A 72 15.97 -0.14 7.45
C ARG A 72 15.57 1.30 7.77
N ARG A 73 15.95 1.75 8.98
CA ARG A 73 15.63 3.11 9.45
C ARG A 73 16.25 4.18 8.57
N LYS A 74 17.57 4.08 8.29
CA LYS A 74 18.26 5.08 7.48
C LYS A 74 17.73 5.13 6.07
N SER A 75 17.44 3.95 5.48
CA SER A 75 16.83 3.87 4.15
C SER A 75 15.49 4.60 4.12
N LEU A 76 14.60 4.34 5.08
CA LEU A 76 13.30 5.00 5.13
C LEU A 76 13.40 6.52 5.35
N ILE A 77 14.37 7.01 6.15
CA ILE A 77 14.59 8.44 6.33
C ILE A 77 14.95 9.10 5.00
N VAL A 78 15.93 8.55 4.27
CA VAL A 78 16.32 9.09 2.96
C VAL A 78 15.17 9.02 1.96
N LEU A 79 14.49 7.87 1.88
CA LEU A 79 13.38 7.65 0.96
C LEU A 79 12.21 8.61 1.23
N SER A 80 11.82 8.79 2.49
CA SER A 80 10.72 9.70 2.86
C SER A 80 11.05 11.17 2.60
N GLY A 81 12.30 11.59 2.81
CA GLY A 81 12.75 12.94 2.48
C GLY A 81 12.75 13.21 0.97
N LEU A 82 13.28 12.28 0.17
CA LEU A 82 13.25 12.38 -1.28
C LEU A 82 11.82 12.30 -1.82
N PHE A 83 10.96 11.48 -1.21
CA PHE A 83 9.56 11.37 -1.57
C PHE A 83 8.82 12.70 -1.35
N ALA A 84 9.01 13.35 -0.21
CA ALA A 84 8.43 14.66 0.06
C ALA A 84 8.89 15.71 -0.97
N LEU A 85 10.18 15.72 -1.33
CA LEU A 85 10.73 16.62 -2.35
C LEU A 85 10.12 16.33 -3.74
N SER A 86 10.01 15.06 -4.13
CA SER A 86 9.44 14.67 -5.42
C SER A 86 7.94 15.01 -5.50
N THR A 87 7.21 14.85 -4.41
CA THR A 87 5.78 15.24 -4.30
C THR A 87 5.63 16.75 -4.43
N ILE A 88 6.48 17.54 -3.78
CA ILE A 88 6.52 19.00 -3.94
C ILE A 88 6.85 19.36 -5.40
N GLY A 89 7.82 18.68 -6.03
CA GLY A 89 8.12 18.86 -7.43
C GLY A 89 6.93 18.57 -8.36
N SER A 90 6.15 17.52 -8.07
CA SER A 90 4.90 17.22 -8.79
C SER A 90 3.85 18.32 -8.62
N THR A 91 3.72 18.86 -7.39
CA THR A 91 2.76 19.93 -7.05
C THR A 91 3.03 21.20 -7.84
N PHE A 92 4.30 21.58 -7.95
CA PHE A 92 4.74 22.80 -8.64
C PHE A 92 5.22 22.56 -10.08
N SER A 93 4.87 21.43 -10.68
CA SER A 93 5.22 21.13 -12.07
C SER A 93 4.67 22.21 -13.01
N ILE A 94 5.53 22.73 -13.88
CA ILE A 94 5.20 23.81 -14.84
C ILE A 94 4.68 23.26 -16.17
N ASN A 95 5.03 22.02 -16.49
CA ASN A 95 4.61 21.30 -17.70
C ASN A 95 4.32 19.82 -17.38
N TRP A 96 3.73 19.14 -18.34
CA TRP A 96 3.35 17.73 -18.22
C TRP A 96 4.55 16.80 -18.05
N GLU A 97 5.65 17.05 -18.77
CA GLU A 97 6.87 16.25 -18.73
C GLU A 97 7.51 16.29 -17.34
N MET A 98 7.56 17.46 -16.70
CA MET A 98 8.05 17.60 -15.33
C MET A 98 7.16 16.83 -14.35
N LEU A 99 5.84 16.88 -14.53
CA LEU A 99 4.91 16.09 -13.74
C LEU A 99 5.21 14.60 -13.88
N LEU A 100 5.40 14.08 -15.11
CA LEU A 100 5.71 12.68 -15.36
C LEU A 100 7.02 12.25 -14.70
N ILE A 101 8.08 13.05 -14.82
CA ILE A 101 9.38 12.75 -14.20
C ILE A 101 9.25 12.69 -12.68
N CYS A 102 8.61 13.69 -12.07
CA CYS A 102 8.41 13.70 -10.63
C CYS A 102 7.54 12.53 -10.18
N ARG A 103 6.46 12.20 -10.89
CA ARG A 103 5.58 11.05 -10.62
C ARG A 103 6.32 9.71 -10.74
N PHE A 104 7.19 9.57 -11.74
CA PHE A 104 8.06 8.39 -11.85
C PHE A 104 8.98 8.24 -10.64
N ILE A 105 9.66 9.33 -10.24
CA ILE A 105 10.55 9.35 -9.07
C ILE A 105 9.74 9.04 -7.79
N THR A 106 8.59 9.69 -7.61
CA THR A 106 7.67 9.40 -6.50
C THR A 106 7.32 7.92 -6.45
N GLY A 107 6.98 7.33 -7.59
CA GLY A 107 6.70 5.89 -7.72
C GLY A 107 7.88 5.01 -7.30
N VAL A 108 9.09 5.29 -7.78
CA VAL A 108 10.30 4.55 -7.39
C VAL A 108 10.51 4.58 -5.88
N LEU A 109 10.40 5.76 -5.27
CA LEU A 109 10.56 5.93 -3.83
C LEU A 109 9.45 5.20 -3.04
N LEU A 110 8.23 5.27 -3.54
CA LEU A 110 7.07 4.57 -2.96
C LEU A 110 7.24 3.05 -3.01
N GLY A 111 7.73 2.51 -4.13
CA GLY A 111 8.07 1.10 -4.25
C GLY A 111 9.11 0.66 -3.23
N CYS A 112 10.15 1.46 -3.04
CA CYS A 112 11.15 1.23 -2.00
C CYS A 112 10.53 1.22 -0.59
N ILE A 113 9.71 2.21 -0.26
CA ILE A 113 9.05 2.35 1.05
C ILE A 113 8.11 1.17 1.30
N SER A 114 7.34 0.74 0.29
CA SER A 114 6.37 -0.35 0.41
C SER A 114 6.97 -1.70 0.77
N VAL A 115 8.23 -1.95 0.39
CA VAL A 115 8.98 -3.16 0.76
C VAL A 115 9.60 -3.04 2.14
N VAL A 116 10.28 -1.92 2.42
CA VAL A 116 11.04 -1.77 3.67
C VAL A 116 10.12 -1.63 4.89
N THR A 117 8.96 -0.99 4.73
CA THR A 117 8.03 -0.71 5.83
C THR A 117 7.52 -1.98 6.52
N PRO A 118 6.84 -2.92 5.85
CA PRO A 118 6.34 -4.14 6.51
C PRO A 118 7.49 -5.03 7.00
N MET A 119 8.60 -5.09 6.27
CA MET A 119 9.79 -5.82 6.69
C MET A 119 10.35 -5.26 8.00
N PHE A 120 10.48 -3.94 8.14
CA PHE A 120 10.98 -3.30 9.35
C PHE A 120 10.05 -3.51 10.53
N ILE A 121 8.71 -3.41 10.32
CA ILE A 121 7.73 -3.73 11.37
C ILE A 121 7.88 -5.18 11.83
N ALA A 122 8.07 -6.13 10.92
CA ALA A 122 8.24 -7.54 11.25
C ALA A 122 9.54 -7.79 12.04
N GLU A 123 10.64 -7.14 11.68
CA GLU A 123 11.95 -7.29 12.31
C GLU A 123 12.04 -6.67 13.72
N ILE A 124 11.30 -5.58 13.98
CA ILE A 124 11.31 -4.92 15.29
C ILE A 124 10.27 -5.50 16.24
N SER A 125 9.35 -6.32 15.74
CA SER A 125 8.24 -6.86 16.52
C SER A 125 8.61 -8.17 17.22
N PRO A 126 8.31 -8.34 18.52
CA PRO A 126 8.38 -9.62 19.19
C PRO A 126 7.54 -10.68 18.46
N ALA A 127 7.99 -11.94 18.48
CA ALA A 127 7.38 -13.02 17.70
C ALA A 127 5.86 -13.16 17.93
N GLN A 128 5.41 -13.03 19.20
CA GLN A 128 4.01 -13.19 19.60
C GLN A 128 3.09 -12.08 19.07
N LYS A 129 3.63 -10.88 18.79
CA LYS A 129 2.87 -9.68 18.35
C LYS A 129 3.11 -9.32 16.90
N ARG A 130 4.05 -10.00 16.21
CA ARG A 130 4.52 -9.66 14.85
C ARG A 130 3.36 -9.56 13.85
N GLY A 131 2.51 -10.58 13.76
CA GLY A 131 1.40 -10.59 12.82
C GLY A 131 0.45 -9.41 13.01
N ARG A 132 0.08 -9.09 14.25
CA ARG A 132 -0.80 -7.96 14.56
C ARG A 132 -0.16 -6.60 14.23
N LEU A 133 1.15 -6.46 14.45
CA LEU A 133 1.85 -5.19 14.18
C LEU A 133 2.07 -4.98 12.67
N VAL A 134 2.33 -6.04 11.91
CA VAL A 134 2.42 -5.95 10.44
C VAL A 134 1.07 -5.56 9.83
N LEU A 135 -0.05 -6.02 10.40
CA LEU A 135 -1.39 -5.61 9.94
C LEU A 135 -1.64 -4.10 10.07
N LEU A 136 -0.94 -3.39 10.97
CA LEU A 136 -1.01 -1.93 11.04
C LEU A 136 -0.64 -1.28 9.71
N ASN A 137 0.33 -1.84 8.99
CA ASN A 137 0.69 -1.31 7.67
C ASN A 137 -0.49 -1.33 6.72
N GLN A 138 -1.22 -2.45 6.63
CA GLN A 138 -2.40 -2.56 5.78
C GLN A 138 -3.53 -1.64 6.25
N PHE A 139 -3.72 -1.51 7.57
CA PHE A 139 -4.67 -0.56 8.13
C PHE A 139 -4.39 0.88 7.71
N PHE A 140 -3.12 1.29 7.75
CA PHE A 140 -2.70 2.63 7.30
C PHE A 140 -2.91 2.83 5.80
N VAL A 141 -2.65 1.81 4.97
CA VAL A 141 -2.93 1.85 3.52
C VAL A 141 -4.40 2.15 3.25
N VAL A 142 -5.32 1.36 3.82
CA VAL A 142 -6.76 1.54 3.53
C VAL A 142 -7.34 2.82 4.15
N THR A 143 -6.82 3.22 5.32
CA THR A 143 -7.19 4.51 5.94
C THR A 143 -6.74 5.68 5.06
N ALA A 144 -5.55 5.61 4.48
CA ALA A 144 -5.04 6.64 3.59
C ALA A 144 -5.83 6.72 2.29
N ILE A 145 -6.26 5.61 1.72
CA ILE A 145 -7.16 5.57 0.56
C ILE A 145 -8.46 6.32 0.88
N PHE A 146 -9.09 6.00 1.99
CA PHE A 146 -10.32 6.69 2.42
C PHE A 146 -10.10 8.20 2.61
N LEU A 147 -9.03 8.59 3.31
CA LEU A 147 -8.71 9.99 3.54
C LEU A 147 -8.36 10.73 2.24
N ALA A 148 -7.68 10.09 1.29
CA ALA A 148 -7.35 10.70 0.00
C ALA A 148 -8.62 11.04 -0.79
N PHE A 149 -9.62 10.15 -0.84
CA PHE A 149 -10.91 10.46 -1.47
C PHE A 149 -11.62 11.62 -0.77
N ALA A 150 -11.62 11.64 0.58
CA ALA A 150 -12.23 12.72 1.34
C ALA A 150 -11.51 14.06 1.10
N ILE A 151 -10.19 14.07 1.08
CA ILE A 151 -9.37 15.26 0.83
C ILE A 151 -9.57 15.75 -0.62
N ASN A 152 -9.62 14.84 -1.61
CA ASN A 152 -9.91 15.22 -2.99
C ASN A 152 -11.24 15.94 -3.11
N TYR A 153 -12.30 15.40 -2.50
CA TYR A 153 -13.62 16.06 -2.46
C TYR A 153 -13.57 17.43 -1.79
N LEU A 154 -12.92 17.53 -0.62
CA LEU A 154 -12.81 18.81 0.10
C LEU A 154 -12.06 19.86 -0.72
N LEU A 155 -10.90 19.49 -1.29
CA LEU A 155 -10.07 20.40 -2.06
C LEU A 155 -10.74 20.84 -3.37
N ALA A 156 -11.49 19.95 -4.03
CA ALA A 156 -12.26 20.31 -5.22
C ALA A 156 -13.37 21.35 -4.92
N ASN A 157 -13.95 21.32 -3.72
CA ASN A 157 -14.98 22.28 -3.32
C ASN A 157 -14.43 23.61 -2.76
N VAL A 158 -13.23 23.59 -2.15
CA VAL A 158 -12.63 24.77 -1.52
C VAL A 158 -11.76 25.55 -2.51
N ILE A 159 -11.08 24.87 -3.42
CA ILE A 159 -10.12 25.47 -4.36
C ILE A 159 -10.72 25.46 -5.76
N ALA A 160 -11.11 26.65 -6.22
CA ALA A 160 -11.79 26.82 -7.50
C ALA A 160 -10.90 26.52 -8.73
N SER A 161 -9.59 26.75 -8.63
CA SER A 161 -8.65 26.52 -9.76
C SER A 161 -7.41 25.74 -9.32
N ASN A 162 -6.93 24.86 -10.18
CA ASN A 162 -5.72 24.07 -9.95
C ASN A 162 -5.76 23.22 -8.66
N SER A 163 -6.94 22.75 -8.23
CA SER A 163 -7.09 21.92 -7.02
C SER A 163 -6.29 20.62 -7.11
N TRP A 164 -6.04 20.09 -8.31
CA TRP A 164 -5.21 18.91 -8.54
C TRP A 164 -3.79 19.05 -7.96
N ARG A 165 -3.20 20.26 -8.00
CA ARG A 165 -1.88 20.53 -7.40
C ARG A 165 -1.88 20.29 -5.91
N TRP A 166 -2.92 20.74 -5.23
CA TRP A 166 -3.05 20.58 -3.80
C TRP A 166 -3.43 19.16 -3.40
N MET A 167 -4.23 18.45 -4.24
CA MET A 167 -4.52 17.04 -4.05
C MET A 167 -3.24 16.20 -4.02
N ILE A 168 -2.30 16.48 -4.94
CA ILE A 168 -0.95 15.88 -4.93
C ILE A 168 -0.14 16.42 -3.74
N GLY A 169 -0.13 17.74 -3.54
CA GLY A 169 0.74 18.41 -2.57
C GLY A 169 0.51 18.03 -1.12
N VAL A 170 -0.74 17.74 -0.73
CA VAL A 170 -1.08 17.32 0.65
C VAL A 170 -0.29 16.07 1.07
N GLU A 171 0.08 15.21 0.15
CA GLU A 171 0.88 14.03 0.43
C GLU A 171 2.27 14.35 0.98
N ALA A 172 2.81 15.52 0.69
CA ALA A 172 4.08 15.96 1.27
C ALA A 172 4.01 16.14 2.80
N ILE A 173 2.81 16.36 3.36
CA ILE A 173 2.62 16.52 4.81
C ILE A 173 2.92 15.22 5.56
N PRO A 174 2.22 14.10 5.29
CA PRO A 174 2.53 12.82 5.95
C PRO A 174 3.93 12.31 5.61
N ALA A 175 4.47 12.60 4.41
CA ALA A 175 5.84 12.23 4.05
C ALA A 175 6.88 12.96 4.91
N THR A 176 6.71 14.26 5.10
CA THR A 176 7.56 15.08 5.96
C THR A 176 7.43 14.67 7.43
N LEU A 177 6.21 14.41 7.89
CA LEU A 177 5.98 13.88 9.23
C LEU A 177 6.70 12.55 9.44
N PHE A 178 6.60 11.64 8.48
CA PHE A 178 7.27 10.33 8.51
C PHE A 178 8.79 10.49 8.59
N PHE A 179 9.37 11.38 7.76
CA PHE A 179 10.80 11.70 7.78
C PHE A 179 11.29 12.12 9.18
N PHE A 180 10.57 13.01 9.86
CA PHE A 180 10.94 13.45 11.19
C PHE A 180 10.72 12.38 12.26
N LEU A 181 9.58 11.67 12.23
CA LEU A 181 9.25 10.66 13.23
C LEU A 181 10.17 9.43 13.16
N LEU A 182 10.69 9.07 11.99
CA LEU A 182 11.68 8.00 11.84
C LEU A 182 12.96 8.25 12.64
N ASN A 183 13.31 9.51 12.95
CA ASN A 183 14.46 9.81 13.82
C ASN A 183 14.23 9.33 15.27
N LEU A 184 13.01 9.14 15.68
CA LEU A 184 12.66 8.63 17.00
C LEU A 184 12.69 7.09 17.08
N VAL A 185 12.63 6.40 15.93
CA VAL A 185 12.58 4.94 15.82
C VAL A 185 14.01 4.37 15.95
N PRO A 186 14.26 3.29 16.71
CA PRO A 186 15.55 2.60 16.71
C PRO A 186 15.75 1.82 15.39
N GLU A 187 16.96 1.36 15.10
CA GLU A 187 17.25 0.51 13.95
C GLU A 187 16.72 -0.93 14.18
N SER A 188 16.58 -1.71 13.12
CA SER A 188 16.14 -3.12 13.19
C SER A 188 17.10 -3.96 14.05
N PRO A 189 16.61 -4.68 15.09
CA PRO A 189 17.45 -5.60 15.86
C PRO A 189 18.06 -6.71 15.00
N ARG A 190 17.29 -7.24 14.03
CA ARG A 190 17.75 -8.28 13.11
C ARG A 190 18.90 -7.76 12.23
N TRP A 191 18.76 -6.55 11.68
CA TRP A 191 19.81 -5.91 10.90
C TRP A 191 21.07 -5.68 11.73
N LEU A 192 20.93 -5.25 12.98
CA LEU A 192 22.06 -5.05 13.90
C LEU A 192 22.80 -6.36 14.17
N ILE A 193 22.10 -7.45 14.40
CA ILE A 193 22.69 -8.78 14.63
C ILE A 193 23.43 -9.27 13.39
N ASN A 194 22.85 -9.13 12.19
CA ASN A 194 23.51 -9.48 10.92
C ASN A 194 24.80 -8.70 10.66
N HIS A 195 24.97 -7.54 11.32
CA HIS A 195 26.18 -6.71 11.24
C HIS A 195 27.08 -6.84 12.48
N GLY A 196 26.92 -7.88 13.30
CA GLY A 196 27.73 -8.14 14.48
C GLY A 196 27.51 -7.19 15.66
N ARG A 197 26.48 -6.33 15.59
CA ARG A 197 26.15 -5.30 16.61
C ARG A 197 25.17 -5.82 17.67
N ASN A 198 25.51 -6.94 18.31
CA ASN A 198 24.62 -7.62 19.25
C ASN A 198 24.23 -6.75 20.46
N ASN A 199 25.17 -5.95 20.99
CA ASN A 199 24.88 -5.07 22.12
C ASN A 199 23.90 -3.96 21.78
N ASP A 200 23.96 -3.45 20.55
CA ASP A 200 22.99 -2.47 20.07
C ASP A 200 21.62 -3.09 19.87
N ALA A 201 21.54 -4.33 19.38
CA ALA A 201 20.29 -5.07 19.26
C ALA A 201 19.64 -5.30 20.63
N LEU A 202 20.42 -5.68 21.65
CA LEU A 202 19.96 -5.80 23.02
C LEU A 202 19.38 -4.47 23.55
N ALA A 203 20.09 -3.37 23.32
CA ALA A 203 19.62 -2.03 23.69
C ALA A 203 18.30 -1.65 23.00
N VAL A 204 18.08 -2.08 21.76
CA VAL A 204 16.81 -1.88 21.07
C VAL A 204 15.71 -2.67 21.75
N PHE A 205 15.88 -3.97 22.03
CA PHE A 205 14.86 -4.79 22.72
C PHE A 205 14.53 -4.25 24.10
N GLN A 206 15.51 -3.77 24.86
CA GLN A 206 15.29 -3.08 26.14
C GLN A 206 14.47 -1.79 25.95
N ARG A 207 14.79 -0.98 24.91
CA ARG A 207 14.11 0.28 24.61
C ARG A 207 12.64 0.07 24.26
N ILE A 208 12.30 -0.98 23.51
CA ILE A 208 10.90 -1.31 23.12
C ILE A 208 10.16 -2.11 24.19
N LYS A 209 10.77 -2.35 25.37
CA LYS A 209 10.19 -3.10 26.48
C LYS A 209 9.79 -4.53 26.09
N ALA A 210 10.66 -5.24 25.40
CA ALA A 210 10.49 -6.69 25.22
C ALA A 210 10.50 -7.38 26.59
N GLU A 211 9.70 -8.44 26.75
CA GLU A 211 9.55 -9.16 28.02
C GLU A 211 10.88 -9.77 28.48
N ASN A 212 11.62 -10.40 27.55
CA ASN A 212 12.94 -10.99 27.76
C ASN A 212 13.92 -10.53 26.66
N PRO A 213 14.56 -9.34 26.77
CA PRO A 213 15.42 -8.80 25.73
C PRO A 213 16.59 -9.71 25.30
N GLU A 214 17.21 -10.39 26.26
CA GLU A 214 18.33 -11.32 26.01
C GLU A 214 17.88 -12.56 25.24
N GLU A 215 16.71 -13.08 25.57
CA GLU A 215 16.10 -14.22 24.88
C GLU A 215 15.73 -13.85 23.44
N GLU A 216 15.15 -12.66 23.22
CA GLU A 216 14.84 -12.16 21.86
C GLU A 216 16.12 -12.04 21.01
N VAL A 217 17.21 -11.54 21.58
CA VAL A 217 18.52 -11.50 20.87
C VAL A 217 18.98 -12.93 20.53
N ARG A 218 18.85 -13.89 21.47
CA ARG A 218 19.25 -15.28 21.25
C ARG A 218 18.43 -15.93 20.14
N ILE A 219 17.10 -15.72 20.13
CA ILE A 219 16.19 -16.26 19.12
C ILE A 219 16.53 -15.70 17.75
N VAL A 220 16.70 -14.37 17.63
CA VAL A 220 17.02 -13.73 16.34
C VAL A 220 18.40 -14.16 15.85
N LYS A 221 19.40 -14.25 16.75
CA LYS A 221 20.75 -14.70 16.41
C LYS A 221 20.74 -16.15 15.90
N ALA A 222 20.04 -17.05 16.58
CA ALA A 222 19.91 -18.44 16.17
C ALA A 222 19.20 -18.54 14.78
N SER A 223 18.20 -17.69 14.50
CA SER A 223 17.56 -17.65 13.19
C SER A 223 18.52 -17.18 12.09
N VAL A 224 19.35 -16.18 12.37
CA VAL A 224 20.36 -15.66 11.43
C VAL A 224 21.44 -16.72 11.13
N GLU A 225 21.99 -17.34 12.18
CA GLU A 225 22.99 -18.40 12.06
C GLU A 225 22.44 -19.62 11.29
N GLN A 226 21.19 -19.96 11.53
CA GLN A 226 20.52 -21.04 10.80
C GLN A 226 20.34 -20.70 9.31
N GLU A 227 19.98 -19.46 8.98
CA GLU A 227 19.88 -19.00 7.59
C GLU A 227 21.24 -19.00 6.89
N GLU A 228 22.30 -18.55 7.57
CA GLU A 228 23.68 -18.60 7.05
C GLU A 228 24.16 -20.05 6.84
N ALA A 229 23.89 -20.94 7.79
CA ALA A 229 24.28 -22.36 7.71
C ALA A 229 23.54 -23.13 6.60
N LEU A 230 22.28 -22.78 6.33
CA LEU A 230 21.47 -23.36 5.24
C LEU A 230 21.90 -22.83 3.87
N GLY A 231 22.82 -21.84 3.84
CA GLY A 231 23.14 -21.07 2.64
C GLY A 231 21.90 -20.28 2.21
N HIS A 232 22.05 -19.07 1.72
CA HIS A 232 20.90 -18.28 1.23
C HIS A 232 20.05 -19.15 0.33
N GLY A 233 18.91 -19.62 0.84
CA GLY A 233 18.01 -20.53 0.13
C GLY A 233 17.69 -19.88 -1.21
N LYS A 234 18.21 -20.46 -2.29
CA LYS A 234 17.95 -19.88 -3.61
C LYS A 234 16.46 -20.01 -3.85
N LEU A 235 15.76 -18.92 -3.88
CA LEU A 235 14.32 -18.87 -4.16
C LEU A 235 13.95 -19.73 -5.39
N PHE A 236 14.81 -19.73 -6.40
CA PHE A 236 14.63 -20.43 -7.68
C PHE A 236 15.29 -21.83 -7.73
N VAL A 237 15.32 -22.56 -6.61
CA VAL A 237 15.67 -23.99 -6.65
C VAL A 237 14.48 -24.82 -7.13
N LYS A 238 14.78 -26.04 -7.64
CA LYS A 238 13.77 -26.93 -8.24
C LYS A 238 12.60 -27.24 -7.27
N GLU A 239 12.89 -27.32 -5.98
CA GLU A 239 11.93 -27.62 -4.91
C GLU A 239 10.96 -26.45 -4.65
N ASN A 240 11.39 -25.21 -4.84
CA ASN A 240 10.59 -24.01 -4.60
C ASN A 240 9.84 -23.50 -5.84
N ARG A 241 10.03 -24.14 -7.01
CA ARG A 241 9.41 -23.67 -8.27
C ARG A 241 7.90 -23.59 -8.20
N PHE A 242 7.26 -24.59 -7.59
CA PHE A 242 5.81 -24.63 -7.49
C PHE A 242 5.26 -23.57 -6.51
N PRO A 243 5.77 -23.42 -5.26
CA PRO A 243 5.42 -22.30 -4.38
C PRO A 243 5.64 -20.93 -5.03
N VAL A 244 6.78 -20.70 -5.69
CA VAL A 244 7.08 -19.45 -6.40
C VAL A 244 6.08 -19.20 -7.52
N PHE A 245 5.78 -20.21 -8.34
CA PHE A 245 4.79 -20.07 -9.41
C PHE A 245 3.41 -19.70 -8.86
N ILE A 246 2.94 -20.38 -7.80
CA ILE A 246 1.65 -20.07 -7.17
C ILE A 246 1.65 -18.64 -6.61
N ALA A 247 2.70 -18.23 -5.89
CA ALA A 247 2.79 -16.88 -5.34
C ALA A 247 2.74 -15.81 -6.44
N ILE A 248 3.49 -16.00 -7.53
CA ILE A 248 3.47 -15.10 -8.68
C ILE A 248 2.09 -15.09 -9.36
N ALA A 249 1.49 -16.26 -9.58
CA ALA A 249 0.18 -16.36 -10.22
C ALA A 249 -0.90 -15.66 -9.39
N ILE A 250 -0.95 -15.92 -8.08
CA ILE A 250 -1.92 -15.29 -7.19
C ILE A 250 -1.71 -13.77 -7.13
N ALA A 251 -0.46 -13.29 -7.02
CA ALA A 251 -0.16 -11.86 -7.04
C ALA A 251 -0.53 -11.20 -8.38
N ALA A 252 -0.27 -11.88 -9.51
CA ALA A 252 -0.65 -11.39 -10.84
C ALA A 252 -2.17 -11.31 -10.98
N PHE A 253 -2.93 -12.34 -10.60
CA PHE A 253 -4.38 -12.33 -10.65
C PHE A 253 -5.00 -11.26 -9.74
N ASN A 254 -4.39 -10.99 -8.58
CA ASN A 254 -4.82 -9.89 -7.72
C ASN A 254 -4.74 -8.54 -8.44
N GLN A 255 -3.66 -8.28 -9.16
CA GLN A 255 -3.49 -7.03 -9.93
C GLN A 255 -4.40 -7.00 -11.16
N LEU A 256 -4.55 -8.12 -11.86
CA LEU A 256 -5.43 -8.27 -13.02
C LEU A 256 -6.93 -8.17 -12.66
N ALA A 257 -7.30 -8.32 -11.38
CA ALA A 257 -8.65 -8.03 -10.90
C ALA A 257 -9.07 -6.56 -11.09
N GLY A 258 -8.12 -5.66 -11.36
CA GLY A 258 -8.38 -4.28 -11.73
C GLY A 258 -8.64 -3.34 -10.56
N ILE A 259 -8.37 -3.73 -9.33
CA ILE A 259 -8.65 -2.92 -8.13
C ILE A 259 -8.00 -1.53 -8.21
N ASN A 260 -6.74 -1.44 -8.65
CA ASN A 260 -6.05 -0.16 -8.76
C ASN A 260 -6.72 0.74 -9.81
N ALA A 261 -7.15 0.19 -10.94
CA ALA A 261 -7.89 0.94 -11.96
C ALA A 261 -9.22 1.47 -11.38
N ILE A 262 -9.96 0.64 -10.66
CA ILE A 262 -11.21 1.04 -10.02
C ILE A 262 -10.96 2.16 -9.00
N MET A 263 -9.95 2.04 -8.14
CA MET A 263 -9.62 3.08 -7.15
C MET A 263 -9.26 4.41 -7.81
N ILE A 264 -8.45 4.37 -8.87
CA ILE A 264 -7.98 5.59 -9.56
C ILE A 264 -9.09 6.24 -10.39
N TYR A 265 -9.91 5.43 -11.07
CA TYR A 265 -10.95 5.94 -11.96
C TYR A 265 -12.36 5.95 -11.34
N ALA A 266 -12.49 5.72 -10.02
CA ALA A 266 -13.79 5.70 -9.34
C ALA A 266 -14.66 6.95 -9.63
N PRO A 267 -14.16 8.21 -9.53
CA PRO A 267 -14.96 9.38 -9.86
C PRO A 267 -15.44 9.35 -11.32
N ARG A 268 -14.58 8.94 -12.26
CA ARG A 268 -14.91 8.88 -13.68
C ARG A 268 -15.98 7.82 -13.99
N VAL A 269 -15.93 6.69 -13.29
CA VAL A 269 -16.97 5.64 -13.39
C VAL A 269 -18.33 6.20 -12.95
N PHE A 270 -18.36 7.00 -11.88
CA PHE A 270 -19.59 7.65 -11.43
C PHE A 270 -20.06 8.77 -12.37
N GLU A 271 -19.14 9.55 -12.95
CA GLU A 271 -19.49 10.53 -13.98
C GLU A 271 -20.12 9.86 -15.21
N MET A 272 -19.57 8.74 -15.68
CA MET A 272 -20.16 7.95 -16.76
C MET A 272 -21.54 7.37 -16.42
N ALA A 273 -21.79 7.09 -15.14
CA ALA A 273 -23.09 6.64 -14.64
C ALA A 273 -24.11 7.81 -14.44
N GLY A 274 -23.75 9.04 -14.84
CA GLY A 274 -24.64 10.20 -14.83
C GLY A 274 -24.57 11.07 -13.58
N PHE A 275 -23.63 10.82 -12.66
CA PHE A 275 -23.40 11.74 -11.54
C PHE A 275 -22.59 12.96 -12.01
N GLY A 276 -22.91 14.14 -11.49
CA GLY A 276 -22.08 15.32 -11.72
C GLY A 276 -20.72 15.20 -11.02
N THR A 277 -19.71 15.97 -11.45
CA THR A 277 -18.32 15.87 -10.98
C THR A 277 -18.19 15.91 -9.45
N ASN A 278 -18.86 16.84 -8.77
CA ASN A 278 -18.82 16.93 -7.30
C ASN A 278 -19.49 15.72 -6.63
N ALA A 279 -20.61 15.23 -7.18
CA ALA A 279 -21.26 14.03 -6.67
C ALA A 279 -20.40 12.79 -6.87
N SER A 280 -19.68 12.68 -8.00
CA SER A 280 -18.77 11.57 -8.30
C SER A 280 -17.59 11.51 -7.32
N LEU A 281 -17.01 12.65 -6.96
CA LEU A 281 -15.99 12.72 -5.92
C LEU A 281 -16.54 12.34 -4.54
N LEU A 282 -17.75 12.76 -4.20
CA LEU A 282 -18.42 12.39 -2.96
C LEU A 282 -18.70 10.89 -2.90
N GLN A 283 -19.20 10.28 -3.99
CA GLN A 283 -19.44 8.85 -4.06
C GLN A 283 -18.13 8.03 -3.94
N SER A 284 -17.00 8.57 -4.41
CA SER A 284 -15.71 7.93 -4.27
C SER A 284 -15.26 7.79 -2.80
N ILE A 285 -15.72 8.65 -1.90
CA ILE A 285 -15.51 8.48 -0.45
C ILE A 285 -16.16 7.17 0.04
N SER A 286 -17.35 6.83 -0.48
CA SER A 286 -18.03 5.57 -0.13
C SER A 286 -17.24 4.34 -0.58
N VAL A 287 -16.53 4.44 -1.71
CA VAL A 287 -15.58 3.41 -2.18
C VAL A 287 -14.47 3.18 -1.16
N GLY A 288 -13.81 4.25 -0.72
CA GLY A 288 -12.77 4.20 0.31
C GLY A 288 -13.29 3.70 1.66
N ALA A 289 -14.48 4.15 2.08
CA ALA A 289 -15.13 3.70 3.30
C ALA A 289 -15.46 2.19 3.25
N THR A 290 -16.00 1.72 2.14
CA THR A 290 -16.27 0.29 1.94
C THR A 290 -14.99 -0.54 2.03
N ASN A 291 -13.92 -0.10 1.35
CA ASN A 291 -12.62 -0.77 1.43
C ASN A 291 -12.09 -0.84 2.87
N LEU A 292 -12.17 0.26 3.61
CA LEU A 292 -11.73 0.34 5.00
C LEU A 292 -12.54 -0.62 5.89
N ILE A 293 -13.88 -0.54 5.84
CA ILE A 293 -14.78 -1.36 6.67
C ILE A 293 -14.56 -2.85 6.39
N PHE A 294 -14.56 -3.26 5.13
CA PHE A 294 -14.45 -4.67 4.78
C PHE A 294 -13.04 -5.25 4.97
N THR A 295 -12.00 -4.42 4.92
CA THR A 295 -10.67 -4.83 5.37
C THR A 295 -10.65 -5.11 6.88
N PHE A 296 -11.35 -4.32 7.71
CA PHE A 296 -11.53 -4.65 9.12
C PHE A 296 -12.30 -5.95 9.33
N VAL A 297 -13.40 -6.13 8.62
CA VAL A 297 -14.19 -7.36 8.67
C VAL A 297 -13.34 -8.58 8.34
N ALA A 298 -12.40 -8.46 7.40
CA ALA A 298 -11.49 -9.54 7.04
C ALA A 298 -10.66 -10.05 8.22
N LEU A 299 -10.20 -9.16 9.11
CA LEU A 299 -9.38 -9.52 10.27
C LEU A 299 -10.11 -10.47 11.22
N PHE A 300 -11.43 -10.35 11.34
CA PHE A 300 -12.25 -11.24 12.15
C PHE A 300 -12.63 -12.52 11.41
N LEU A 301 -12.80 -12.45 10.11
CA LEU A 301 -13.24 -13.59 9.29
C LEU A 301 -12.12 -14.57 8.99
N ILE A 302 -10.87 -14.11 8.88
CA ILE A 302 -9.72 -14.94 8.49
C ILE A 302 -9.47 -16.09 9.46
N ASP A 303 -9.62 -15.84 10.76
CA ASP A 303 -9.40 -16.85 11.79
C ASP A 303 -10.59 -17.81 11.92
N LYS A 304 -11.80 -17.38 11.54
CA LYS A 304 -13.03 -18.17 11.65
C LYS A 304 -13.27 -19.09 10.45
N TYR A 305 -13.09 -18.60 9.24
CA TYR A 305 -13.46 -19.31 8.01
C TYR A 305 -12.25 -19.84 7.22
N GLY A 306 -11.05 -19.38 7.57
CA GLY A 306 -9.82 -19.77 6.91
C GLY A 306 -9.57 -19.08 5.58
N ARG A 307 -8.32 -19.12 5.14
CA ARG A 307 -7.83 -18.34 3.97
C ARG A 307 -8.49 -18.76 2.67
N ARG A 308 -8.58 -20.07 2.43
CA ARG A 308 -9.12 -20.64 1.18
C ARG A 308 -10.58 -20.25 0.95
N THR A 309 -11.41 -20.39 1.99
CA THR A 309 -12.83 -20.06 1.90
C THR A 309 -13.07 -18.59 1.58
N LEU A 310 -12.32 -17.69 2.26
CA LEU A 310 -12.42 -16.26 2.02
C LEU A 310 -11.98 -15.87 0.59
N LEU A 311 -10.88 -16.44 0.09
CA LEU A 311 -10.42 -16.18 -1.27
C LEU A 311 -11.43 -16.67 -2.31
N MET A 312 -12.02 -17.86 -2.13
CA MET A 312 -13.01 -18.39 -3.04
C MET A 312 -14.31 -17.55 -3.02
N ALA A 313 -14.85 -17.26 -1.84
CA ALA A 313 -16.05 -16.44 -1.69
C ALA A 313 -15.82 -15.03 -2.28
N GLY A 314 -14.66 -14.43 -2.01
CA GLY A 314 -14.29 -13.14 -2.58
C GLY A 314 -14.22 -13.17 -4.10
N SER A 315 -13.57 -14.16 -4.68
CA SER A 315 -13.45 -14.28 -6.14
C SER A 315 -14.80 -14.44 -6.81
N VAL A 316 -15.71 -15.25 -6.27
CA VAL A 316 -17.08 -15.41 -6.79
C VAL A 316 -17.84 -14.09 -6.72
N GLY A 317 -17.79 -13.40 -5.57
CA GLY A 317 -18.44 -12.11 -5.41
C GLY A 317 -17.89 -11.04 -6.35
N MET A 318 -16.56 -10.96 -6.52
CA MET A 318 -15.93 -10.03 -7.47
C MET A 318 -16.41 -10.29 -8.91
N VAL A 319 -16.42 -11.55 -9.36
CA VAL A 319 -16.92 -11.91 -10.71
C VAL A 319 -18.37 -11.50 -10.89
N PHE A 320 -19.21 -11.77 -9.88
CA PHE A 320 -20.63 -11.38 -9.92
C PHE A 320 -20.82 -9.87 -10.04
N PHE A 321 -20.18 -9.09 -9.15
CA PHE A 321 -20.36 -7.64 -9.14
C PHE A 321 -19.71 -6.94 -10.34
N LEU A 322 -18.54 -7.40 -10.81
CA LEU A 322 -17.94 -6.89 -12.05
C LEU A 322 -18.81 -7.26 -13.28
N GLY A 323 -19.40 -8.45 -13.29
CA GLY A 323 -20.35 -8.85 -14.34
C GLY A 323 -21.59 -7.95 -14.38
N MET A 324 -22.16 -7.62 -13.22
CA MET A 324 -23.29 -6.68 -13.13
C MET A 324 -22.89 -5.26 -13.53
N LEU A 325 -21.71 -4.81 -13.12
CA LEU A 325 -21.15 -3.51 -13.51
C LEU A 325 -20.93 -3.43 -15.03
N SER A 326 -20.31 -4.47 -15.61
CA SER A 326 -20.09 -4.56 -17.05
C SER A 326 -21.42 -4.57 -17.83
N LYS A 327 -22.42 -5.32 -17.36
CA LYS A 327 -23.75 -5.35 -17.95
C LYS A 327 -24.39 -3.96 -17.94
N ALA A 328 -24.32 -3.23 -16.83
CA ALA A 328 -24.88 -1.88 -16.72
C ALA A 328 -24.30 -0.93 -17.77
N PHE A 329 -22.97 -0.94 -17.97
CA PHE A 329 -22.31 -0.12 -18.98
C PHE A 329 -22.55 -0.59 -20.42
N PHE A 330 -22.68 -1.90 -20.66
CA PHE A 330 -22.90 -2.45 -22.01
C PHE A 330 -24.30 -2.16 -22.56
N ILE A 331 -25.33 -2.18 -21.68
CA ILE A 331 -26.72 -1.96 -22.07
C ILE A 331 -27.06 -0.47 -22.05
N GLU A 332 -26.17 0.40 -21.53
CA GLU A 332 -26.41 1.83 -21.27
C GLU A 332 -27.71 2.10 -20.48
N ASP A 333 -28.18 1.08 -19.78
CA ASP A 333 -29.42 1.15 -19.00
C ASP A 333 -29.11 1.48 -17.55
N TYR A 334 -29.01 2.78 -17.33
CA TYR A 334 -28.90 3.37 -15.99
C TYR A 334 -30.28 3.68 -15.38
N SER A 335 -31.38 3.33 -16.09
CA SER A 335 -32.72 3.84 -15.84
C SER A 335 -33.35 3.29 -14.57
N ASP A 336 -33.15 2.03 -14.25
CA ASP A 336 -33.85 1.37 -13.14
C ASP A 336 -33.43 1.85 -11.75
N LEU A 337 -32.19 2.40 -11.59
CA LEU A 337 -31.67 2.89 -10.32
C LEU A 337 -30.93 4.25 -10.44
N GLY A 338 -31.04 4.97 -11.56
CA GLY A 338 -30.51 6.33 -11.73
C GLY A 338 -29.00 6.47 -11.38
N GLY A 339 -28.15 5.54 -11.84
CA GLY A 339 -26.73 5.54 -11.52
C GLY A 339 -26.37 4.88 -10.17
N TYR A 340 -27.30 4.77 -9.23
CA TYR A 340 -27.06 4.10 -7.94
C TYR A 340 -26.77 2.60 -8.09
N GLY A 341 -27.28 1.96 -9.16
CA GLY A 341 -26.95 0.57 -9.50
C GLY A 341 -25.45 0.39 -9.70
N VAL A 342 -24.81 1.27 -10.46
CA VAL A 342 -23.36 1.27 -10.69
C VAL A 342 -22.60 1.42 -9.38
N MET A 343 -23.06 2.33 -8.50
CA MET A 343 -22.49 2.51 -7.17
C MET A 343 -22.55 1.22 -6.33
N ILE A 344 -23.72 0.56 -6.27
CA ILE A 344 -23.91 -0.68 -5.50
C ILE A 344 -23.00 -1.79 -6.05
N TYR A 345 -22.91 -1.95 -7.38
CA TYR A 345 -22.07 -2.97 -7.99
C TYR A 345 -20.59 -2.71 -7.74
N LEU A 346 -20.16 -1.46 -7.84
CA LEU A 346 -18.78 -1.08 -7.55
C LEU A 346 -18.42 -1.30 -6.07
N MET A 347 -19.27 -0.88 -5.15
CA MET A 347 -19.08 -1.10 -3.71
C MET A 347 -19.10 -2.59 -3.36
N GLY A 348 -19.97 -3.37 -3.99
CA GLY A 348 -20.00 -4.82 -3.86
C GLY A 348 -18.68 -5.47 -4.28
N PHE A 349 -18.15 -5.09 -5.45
CA PHE A 349 -16.83 -5.56 -5.90
C PHE A 349 -15.74 -5.23 -4.88
N ILE A 350 -15.70 -3.98 -4.40
CA ILE A 350 -14.68 -3.53 -3.44
C ILE A 350 -14.82 -4.25 -2.10
N ALA A 351 -16.04 -4.48 -1.62
CA ALA A 351 -16.29 -5.22 -0.40
C ALA A 351 -15.73 -6.65 -0.50
N PHE A 352 -16.06 -7.36 -1.59
CA PHE A 352 -15.58 -8.72 -1.82
C PHE A 352 -14.06 -8.79 -2.05
N PHE A 353 -13.48 -7.79 -2.70
CA PHE A 353 -12.02 -7.66 -2.81
C PHE A 353 -11.37 -7.43 -1.44
N ALA A 354 -11.85 -6.46 -0.67
CA ALA A 354 -11.24 -6.02 0.58
C ALA A 354 -11.18 -7.12 1.64
N PHE A 355 -12.28 -7.89 1.82
CA PHE A 355 -12.26 -8.95 2.83
C PHE A 355 -11.56 -10.23 2.35
N SER A 356 -11.24 -10.36 1.07
CA SER A 356 -10.57 -11.54 0.51
C SER A 356 -9.17 -11.23 0.00
N GLN A 357 -9.06 -10.82 -1.26
CA GLN A 357 -7.76 -10.62 -1.91
C GLN A 357 -6.95 -9.46 -1.30
N GLY A 358 -7.62 -8.41 -0.84
CA GLY A 358 -6.95 -7.25 -0.23
C GLY A 358 -6.24 -7.57 1.08
N ALA A 359 -6.85 -8.39 1.95
CA ALA A 359 -6.31 -8.71 3.26
C ALA A 359 -5.66 -10.10 3.34
N VAL A 360 -6.32 -11.13 2.77
CA VAL A 360 -5.95 -12.54 2.97
C VAL A 360 -4.80 -12.98 2.07
N LEU A 361 -4.71 -12.44 0.87
CA LEU A 361 -3.74 -12.89 -0.16
C LEU A 361 -2.30 -12.79 0.33
N TRP A 362 -1.92 -11.69 0.96
CA TRP A 362 -0.56 -11.50 1.46
C TRP A 362 -0.19 -12.47 2.58
N VAL A 363 -1.17 -12.85 3.40
CA VAL A 363 -1.01 -13.90 4.42
C VAL A 363 -0.76 -15.25 3.75
N VAL A 364 -1.56 -15.59 2.72
CA VAL A 364 -1.39 -16.84 1.98
C VAL A 364 -0.03 -16.91 1.29
N ILE A 365 0.43 -15.83 0.65
CA ILE A 365 1.75 -15.78 0.02
C ILE A 365 2.85 -16.04 1.07
N SER A 366 2.75 -15.45 2.26
CA SER A 366 3.73 -15.68 3.32
C SER A 366 3.70 -17.10 3.91
N GLU A 367 2.54 -17.79 3.86
CA GLU A 367 2.36 -19.15 4.37
C GLU A 367 2.73 -20.24 3.35
N ILE A 368 2.77 -19.93 2.04
CA ILE A 368 3.10 -20.90 0.98
C ILE A 368 4.58 -21.29 1.02
N PHE A 369 5.46 -20.37 1.40
CA PHE A 369 6.88 -20.63 1.44
C PHE A 369 7.24 -21.43 2.71
N PRO A 370 8.06 -22.50 2.58
CA PRO A 370 8.60 -23.18 3.75
C PRO A 370 9.50 -22.22 4.54
N ASN A 371 9.50 -22.35 5.86
CA ASN A 371 10.28 -21.51 6.79
C ASN A 371 11.81 -21.44 6.48
N LYS A 372 12.27 -22.08 5.43
CA LYS A 372 13.67 -22.15 4.97
C LYS A 372 14.00 -21.21 3.79
N VAL A 373 13.02 -20.42 3.32
CA VAL A 373 13.18 -19.56 2.12
C VAL A 373 12.94 -18.08 2.45
#